data_23c3030ecfcd66f2c749d3bf53b7adf0
#
_entry.id   23c3030ecfcd66f2c749d3bf53b7adf0
#
_cell.length_a   1.000
_cell.length_b   1.000
_cell.length_c   1.000
_cell.angle_alpha   90.00
_cell.angle_beta   90.00
_cell.angle_gamma   90.00
#
_symmetry.space_group_name_H-M   'P 1'
#
loop_
_entity.id
_entity.type
_entity.pdbx_description
1 polymer ?
#
loop_
_entity_poly.entity_id
_entity_poly.type
_entity_poly.pdbx_seq_one_letter_code
_entity_poly.pdbx_strand_id
1 'polypeptide(L)'
;MQEHNEIEQTWDSYSDEHFGKLDYAEIFKEIGKDPCRGFPKAVAELLAEYFPDLKGKKVCVPSCGDCVAAFSFCEMGAEVFAADISCGQIENARKRAEGKNYNIKFLHSDSMSLNELSNDFFDLVYTSNGVHVWIRDFAAMYKNFSRILKKGGIYIMFDTHPWSRPFDKGSLEEGKFVIRKPYEETGPFLDDVTYDWRIQDYVNALVSSGFSILRMEEFHSIPEDLPNHNYLSDKNDEPDKYDWHKNPCAALPQCLGFVCRKPG
;
A
#
# COMPACT_ATOMS: atom_id res chain seq x y z
N MET A 1 -20.77 10.33 -0.50
CA MET A 1 -20.72 10.83 -1.90
C MET A 1 -19.77 12.01 -2.04
N GLN A 2 -19.86 13.07 -1.21
CA GLN A 2 -18.99 14.25 -1.35
C GLN A 2 -17.51 13.88 -1.07
N GLU A 3 -17.20 13.30 0.09
CA GLU A 3 -15.83 12.84 0.45
C GLU A 3 -15.23 11.88 -0.57
N HIS A 4 -16.03 10.96 -1.13
CA HIS A 4 -15.59 10.03 -2.16
C HIS A 4 -15.12 10.75 -3.42
N ASN A 5 -15.89 11.74 -3.88
CA ASN A 5 -15.54 12.55 -5.05
C ASN A 5 -14.30 13.42 -4.80
N GLU A 6 -14.14 13.95 -3.57
CA GLU A 6 -12.96 14.74 -3.21
C GLU A 6 -11.69 13.90 -3.22
N ILE A 7 -11.72 12.68 -2.66
CA ILE A 7 -10.59 11.74 -2.68
C ILE A 7 -10.25 11.33 -4.12
N GLU A 8 -11.25 11.01 -4.95
CA GLU A 8 -11.06 10.67 -6.35
C GLU A 8 -10.37 11.80 -7.11
N GLN A 9 -10.85 13.04 -6.98
CA GLN A 9 -10.27 14.23 -7.62
C GLN A 9 -8.82 14.49 -7.17
N THR A 10 -8.53 14.32 -5.87
CA THR A 10 -7.17 14.47 -5.34
C THR A 10 -6.23 13.47 -5.99
N TRP A 11 -6.63 12.20 -6.09
CA TRP A 11 -5.80 11.15 -6.70
C TRP A 11 -5.70 11.29 -8.23
N ASP A 12 -6.72 11.83 -8.92
CA ASP A 12 -6.63 12.16 -10.33
C ASP A 12 -5.57 13.25 -10.57
N SER A 13 -5.53 14.29 -9.73
CA SER A 13 -4.48 15.32 -9.79
C SER A 13 -3.09 14.73 -9.53
N TYR A 14 -2.94 13.89 -8.50
CA TYR A 14 -1.67 13.25 -8.17
C TYR A 14 -1.16 12.31 -9.27
N SER A 15 -2.07 11.71 -10.04
CA SER A 15 -1.71 10.83 -11.15
C SER A 15 -0.81 11.50 -12.18
N ASP A 16 -1.06 12.76 -12.48
CA ASP A 16 -0.29 13.52 -13.49
C ASP A 16 0.87 14.28 -12.84
N GLU A 17 0.64 14.91 -11.69
CA GLU A 17 1.60 15.80 -11.04
C GLU A 17 2.79 15.07 -10.40
N HIS A 18 2.56 13.95 -9.77
CA HIS A 18 3.59 13.15 -9.08
C HIS A 18 4.03 11.95 -9.91
N PHE A 19 3.08 11.07 -10.25
CA PHE A 19 3.41 9.80 -10.90
C PHE A 19 3.75 9.97 -12.38
N GLY A 20 3.24 11.01 -13.04
CA GLY A 20 3.61 11.33 -14.44
C GLY A 20 5.09 11.70 -14.64
N LYS A 21 5.81 12.05 -13.55
CA LYS A 21 7.23 12.44 -13.59
C LYS A 21 8.20 11.27 -13.40
N LEU A 22 7.70 10.08 -13.05
CA LEU A 22 8.53 8.90 -12.80
C LEU A 22 9.06 8.30 -14.12
N ASP A 23 10.30 7.83 -14.09
CA ASP A 23 10.89 7.08 -15.21
C ASP A 23 10.42 5.61 -15.21
N TYR A 24 9.23 5.38 -15.76
CA TYR A 24 8.68 4.02 -15.85
C TYR A 24 9.49 3.09 -16.76
N ALA A 25 10.29 3.61 -17.69
CA ALA A 25 11.15 2.77 -18.51
C ALA A 25 12.25 2.14 -17.65
N GLU A 26 12.86 2.90 -16.75
CA GLU A 26 13.84 2.36 -15.79
C GLU A 26 13.17 1.45 -14.74
N ILE A 27 11.98 1.82 -14.21
CA ILE A 27 11.22 0.98 -13.29
C ILE A 27 10.95 -0.40 -13.93
N PHE A 28 10.42 -0.45 -15.14
CA PHE A 28 10.15 -1.70 -15.86
C PHE A 28 11.41 -2.51 -16.14
N LYS A 29 12.53 -1.86 -16.41
CA LYS A 29 13.82 -2.52 -16.58
C LYS A 29 14.29 -3.19 -15.30
N GLU A 30 14.11 -2.51 -14.16
CA GLU A 30 14.54 -3.03 -12.86
C GLU A 30 13.64 -4.16 -12.35
N ILE A 31 12.31 -4.02 -12.43
CA ILE A 31 11.40 -5.13 -12.06
C ILE A 31 11.45 -6.31 -13.03
N GLY A 32 11.82 -6.08 -14.29
CA GLY A 32 12.05 -7.14 -15.26
C GLY A 32 13.31 -7.97 -14.98
N LYS A 33 14.31 -7.37 -14.31
CA LYS A 33 15.50 -8.11 -13.84
C LYS A 33 15.23 -8.87 -12.54
N ASP A 34 14.54 -8.21 -11.62
CA ASP A 34 14.16 -8.74 -10.32
C ASP A 34 12.80 -8.13 -9.90
N PRO A 35 11.71 -8.92 -10.00
CA PRO A 35 10.37 -8.43 -9.64
C PRO A 35 10.25 -7.99 -8.18
N CYS A 36 11.09 -8.49 -7.28
CA CYS A 36 11.09 -8.08 -5.87
C CYS A 36 11.43 -6.60 -5.68
N ARG A 37 12.09 -5.98 -6.66
CA ARG A 37 12.41 -4.54 -6.62
C ARG A 37 11.19 -3.62 -6.71
N GLY A 38 10.04 -4.12 -7.09
CA GLY A 38 8.77 -3.40 -7.04
C GLY A 38 8.13 -3.33 -5.65
N PHE A 39 8.81 -3.86 -4.63
CA PHE A 39 8.36 -3.87 -3.24
C PHE A 39 9.45 -3.37 -2.30
N PRO A 40 9.09 -2.82 -1.12
CA PRO A 40 10.02 -2.73 -0.01
C PRO A 40 10.60 -4.12 0.31
N LYS A 41 11.85 -4.18 0.76
CA LYS A 41 12.53 -5.44 1.07
C LYS A 41 11.73 -6.31 2.05
N ALA A 42 11.20 -5.69 3.10
CA ALA A 42 10.35 -6.36 4.09
C ALA A 42 9.13 -7.05 3.45
N VAL A 43 8.49 -6.40 2.47
CA VAL A 43 7.36 -6.99 1.73
C VAL A 43 7.83 -8.14 0.84
N ALA A 44 8.97 -8.00 0.17
CA ALA A 44 9.53 -9.07 -0.65
C ALA A 44 9.84 -10.33 0.19
N GLU A 45 10.34 -10.15 1.42
CA GLU A 45 10.57 -11.24 2.37
C GLU A 45 9.26 -11.91 2.80
N LEU A 46 8.21 -11.14 3.12
CA LEU A 46 6.88 -11.66 3.43
C LEU A 46 6.28 -12.42 2.24
N LEU A 47 6.41 -11.88 1.03
CA LEU A 47 5.94 -12.55 -0.19
C LEU A 47 6.68 -13.89 -0.40
N ALA A 48 8.00 -13.93 -0.22
CA ALA A 48 8.78 -15.16 -0.34
C ALA A 48 8.36 -16.23 0.70
N GLU A 49 7.99 -15.82 1.92
CA GLU A 49 7.54 -16.72 2.98
C GLU A 49 6.16 -17.32 2.69
N TYR A 50 5.18 -16.47 2.31
CA TYR A 50 3.78 -16.90 2.17
C TYR A 50 3.43 -17.33 0.73
N PHE A 51 4.17 -16.86 -0.25
CA PHE A 51 3.99 -17.15 -1.68
C PHE A 51 5.34 -17.40 -2.37
N PRO A 52 5.99 -18.54 -2.11
CA PRO A 52 7.26 -18.87 -2.76
C PRO A 52 7.12 -19.03 -4.29
N ASP A 53 5.90 -19.22 -4.79
CA ASP A 53 5.57 -19.22 -6.21
C ASP A 53 4.21 -18.51 -6.44
N LEU A 54 4.25 -17.42 -7.18
CA LEU A 54 3.07 -16.63 -7.56
C LEU A 54 2.56 -16.97 -8.96
N LYS A 55 3.25 -17.86 -9.70
CA LYS A 55 2.84 -18.22 -11.05
C LYS A 55 1.43 -18.80 -11.09
N GLY A 56 0.56 -18.13 -11.87
CA GLY A 56 -0.85 -18.51 -12.00
C GLY A 56 -1.72 -18.23 -10.79
N LYS A 57 -1.19 -17.62 -9.73
CA LYS A 57 -1.99 -17.13 -8.60
C LYS A 57 -2.79 -15.90 -9.01
N LYS A 58 -3.95 -15.72 -8.42
CA LYS A 58 -4.81 -14.56 -8.61
C LYS A 58 -4.53 -13.54 -7.52
N VAL A 59 -4.06 -12.38 -7.92
CA VAL A 59 -3.67 -11.30 -7.01
C VAL A 59 -4.56 -10.08 -7.24
N CYS A 60 -5.15 -9.54 -6.19
CA CYS A 60 -5.83 -8.26 -6.21
C CYS A 60 -4.97 -7.19 -5.53
N VAL A 61 -4.77 -6.07 -6.21
CA VAL A 61 -4.09 -4.88 -5.69
C VAL A 61 -5.12 -3.74 -5.70
N PRO A 62 -5.94 -3.62 -4.64
CA PRO A 62 -6.86 -2.49 -4.49
C PRO A 62 -6.11 -1.25 -4.04
N SER A 63 -6.59 -0.06 -4.44
CA SER A 63 -5.88 1.22 -4.27
C SER A 63 -4.45 1.14 -4.82
N CYS A 64 -4.35 0.74 -6.10
CA CYS A 64 -3.08 0.36 -6.71
C CYS A 64 -2.15 1.53 -7.05
N GLY A 65 -2.65 2.79 -7.01
CA GLY A 65 -1.89 3.99 -7.28
C GLY A 65 -1.12 3.92 -8.61
N ASP A 66 0.20 4.03 -8.55
CA ASP A 66 1.09 3.97 -9.71
C ASP A 66 1.19 2.57 -10.36
N CYS A 67 0.62 1.56 -9.74
CA CYS A 67 0.59 0.15 -10.17
C CYS A 67 1.95 -0.57 -10.21
N VAL A 68 3.02 -0.03 -9.67
CA VAL A 68 4.34 -0.70 -9.72
C VAL A 68 4.28 -2.08 -9.05
N ALA A 69 3.64 -2.21 -7.89
CA ALA A 69 3.44 -3.51 -7.24
C ALA A 69 2.63 -4.48 -8.13
N ALA A 70 1.59 -3.99 -8.81
CA ALA A 70 0.79 -4.81 -9.71
C ALA A 70 1.62 -5.32 -10.91
N PHE A 71 2.47 -4.48 -11.49
CA PHE A 71 3.39 -4.89 -12.56
C PHE A 71 4.42 -5.91 -12.07
N SER A 72 4.95 -5.74 -10.86
CA SER A 72 5.86 -6.71 -10.25
C SER A 72 5.21 -8.07 -10.05
N PHE A 73 3.96 -8.13 -9.61
CA PHE A 73 3.20 -9.39 -9.55
C PHE A 73 3.02 -10.02 -10.95
N CYS A 74 2.84 -9.22 -12.00
CA CYS A 74 2.78 -9.73 -13.37
C CYS A 74 4.12 -10.36 -13.79
N GLU A 75 5.25 -9.75 -13.48
CA GLU A 75 6.59 -10.30 -13.73
C GLU A 75 6.83 -11.60 -12.95
N MET A 76 6.20 -11.78 -11.77
CA MET A 76 6.20 -13.04 -11.01
C MET A 76 5.23 -14.09 -11.60
N GLY A 77 4.53 -13.77 -12.69
CA GLY A 77 3.64 -14.69 -13.40
C GLY A 77 2.23 -14.81 -12.81
N ALA A 78 1.81 -13.89 -11.97
CA ALA A 78 0.46 -13.84 -11.43
C ALA A 78 -0.58 -13.34 -12.45
N GLU A 79 -1.84 -13.72 -12.26
CA GLU A 79 -3.01 -13.04 -12.85
C GLU A 79 -3.42 -11.91 -11.92
N VAL A 80 -3.28 -10.66 -12.38
CA VAL A 80 -3.41 -9.46 -11.52
C VAL A 80 -4.69 -8.69 -11.81
N PHE A 81 -5.33 -8.21 -10.76
CA PHE A 81 -6.46 -7.29 -10.80
C PHE A 81 -6.07 -6.05 -10.00
N ALA A 82 -5.79 -4.97 -10.72
CA ALA A 82 -5.43 -3.68 -10.15
C ALA A 82 -6.65 -2.78 -10.13
N ALA A 83 -7.03 -2.30 -8.96
CA ALA A 83 -8.18 -1.43 -8.78
C ALA A 83 -7.77 -0.11 -8.12
N ASP A 84 -8.34 0.99 -8.54
CA ASP A 84 -8.17 2.29 -7.92
C ASP A 84 -9.44 3.13 -8.02
N ILE A 85 -9.64 4.03 -7.07
CA ILE A 85 -10.73 5.00 -7.07
C ILE A 85 -10.49 6.10 -8.12
N SER A 86 -9.25 6.38 -8.50
CA SER A 86 -8.87 7.37 -9.50
C SER A 86 -8.93 6.76 -10.90
N CYS A 87 -9.76 7.36 -11.74
CA CYS A 87 -9.82 7.03 -13.16
C CYS A 87 -8.50 7.36 -13.85
N GLY A 88 -7.87 8.50 -13.49
CA GLY A 88 -6.58 8.93 -14.02
C GLY A 88 -5.46 7.92 -13.73
N GLN A 89 -5.39 7.38 -12.50
CA GLN A 89 -4.42 6.34 -12.16
C GLN A 89 -4.61 5.08 -13.02
N ILE A 90 -5.83 4.63 -13.18
CA ILE A 90 -6.17 3.44 -13.99
C ILE A 90 -5.84 3.65 -15.48
N GLU A 91 -6.16 4.81 -16.04
CA GLU A 91 -5.84 5.13 -17.44
C GLU A 91 -4.33 5.20 -17.67
N ASN A 92 -3.59 5.84 -16.76
CA ASN A 92 -2.14 5.93 -16.83
C ASN A 92 -1.49 4.54 -16.65
N ALA A 93 -2.00 3.70 -15.75
CA ALA A 93 -1.53 2.33 -15.60
C ALA A 93 -1.76 1.48 -16.86
N ARG A 94 -2.92 1.64 -17.54
CA ARG A 94 -3.17 0.98 -18.84
C ARG A 94 -2.15 1.39 -19.90
N LYS A 95 -1.89 2.70 -20.03
CA LYS A 95 -0.89 3.22 -20.98
C LYS A 95 0.50 2.66 -20.70
N ARG A 96 0.89 2.61 -19.43
CA ARG A 96 2.19 2.04 -18.99
C ARG A 96 2.32 0.55 -19.29
N ALA A 97 1.21 -0.19 -19.25
CA ALA A 97 1.17 -1.63 -19.55
C ALA A 97 1.13 -1.93 -21.06
N GLU A 98 0.92 -0.91 -21.93
CA GLU A 98 0.87 -1.12 -23.37
C GLU A 98 2.17 -1.76 -23.90
N GLY A 99 2.01 -2.76 -24.76
CA GLY A 99 3.15 -3.52 -25.31
C GLY A 99 3.80 -4.50 -24.33
N LYS A 100 3.34 -4.59 -23.06
CA LYS A 100 3.73 -5.61 -22.10
C LYS A 100 2.80 -6.81 -22.21
N ASN A 101 3.36 -8.01 -22.09
CA ASN A 101 2.56 -9.25 -22.11
C ASN A 101 2.10 -9.60 -20.69
N TYR A 102 1.43 -8.65 -20.02
CA TYR A 102 0.94 -8.82 -18.65
C TYR A 102 -0.47 -9.40 -18.62
N ASN A 103 -0.70 -10.39 -17.76
CA ASN A 103 -2.04 -10.88 -17.44
C ASN A 103 -2.65 -9.98 -16.33
N ILE A 104 -3.06 -8.76 -16.71
CA ILE A 104 -3.57 -7.74 -15.78
C ILE A 104 -4.91 -7.21 -16.22
N LYS A 105 -5.83 -7.02 -15.26
CA LYS A 105 -7.11 -6.34 -15.41
C LYS A 105 -7.11 -5.08 -14.56
N PHE A 106 -7.48 -3.96 -15.15
CA PHE A 106 -7.59 -2.67 -14.49
C PHE A 106 -9.06 -2.33 -14.24
N LEU A 107 -9.38 -1.93 -13.01
CA LEU A 107 -10.72 -1.63 -12.53
C LEU A 107 -10.76 -0.23 -11.91
N HIS A 108 -11.68 0.61 -12.35
CA HIS A 108 -12.00 1.85 -11.64
C HIS A 108 -13.00 1.49 -10.55
N SER A 109 -12.55 1.38 -9.30
CA SER A 109 -13.37 0.84 -8.20
C SER A 109 -12.85 1.28 -6.84
N ASP A 110 -13.79 1.57 -5.92
CA ASP A 110 -13.50 1.89 -4.52
C ASP A 110 -13.18 0.62 -3.72
N SER A 111 -12.08 0.60 -3.01
CA SER A 111 -11.63 -0.50 -2.14
C SER A 111 -12.64 -0.86 -1.03
N MET A 112 -13.52 0.07 -0.66
CA MET A 112 -14.60 -0.19 0.29
C MET A 112 -15.82 -0.91 -0.32
N SER A 113 -15.87 -1.08 -1.64
CA SER A 113 -16.99 -1.75 -2.32
C SER A 113 -16.57 -2.95 -3.17
N LEU A 114 -15.64 -2.79 -4.13
CA LEU A 114 -15.13 -3.83 -5.04
C LEU A 114 -16.23 -4.76 -5.61
N ASN A 115 -17.36 -4.16 -6.00
CA ASN A 115 -18.57 -4.90 -6.37
C ASN A 115 -18.41 -5.76 -7.63
N GLU A 116 -17.47 -5.40 -8.50
CA GLU A 116 -17.16 -6.10 -9.75
C GLU A 116 -16.36 -7.38 -9.52
N LEU A 117 -15.82 -7.57 -8.30
CA LEU A 117 -14.99 -8.70 -7.96
C LEU A 117 -15.79 -9.82 -7.30
N SER A 118 -15.61 -11.04 -7.81
CA SER A 118 -16.29 -12.24 -7.31
C SER A 118 -15.81 -12.65 -5.93
N ASN A 119 -16.69 -13.28 -5.16
CA ASN A 119 -16.35 -13.92 -3.89
C ASN A 119 -15.39 -15.10 -4.11
N ASP A 120 -14.55 -15.38 -3.10
CA ASP A 120 -13.71 -16.59 -3.05
C ASP A 120 -12.82 -16.78 -4.31
N PHE A 121 -12.29 -15.69 -4.85
CA PHE A 121 -11.61 -15.70 -6.14
C PHE A 121 -10.09 -15.52 -6.07
N PHE A 122 -9.60 -14.70 -5.13
CA PHE A 122 -8.18 -14.34 -5.05
C PHE A 122 -7.40 -15.21 -4.07
N ASP A 123 -6.15 -15.50 -4.42
CA ASP A 123 -5.18 -16.14 -3.55
C ASP A 123 -4.52 -15.11 -2.61
N LEU A 124 -4.28 -13.91 -3.12
CA LEU A 124 -3.66 -12.79 -2.42
C LEU A 124 -4.44 -11.48 -2.67
N VAL A 125 -4.65 -10.72 -1.62
CA VAL A 125 -4.95 -9.28 -1.68
C VAL A 125 -3.76 -8.53 -1.09
N TYR A 126 -3.30 -7.48 -1.75
CA TYR A 126 -2.13 -6.70 -1.34
C TYR A 126 -2.41 -5.20 -1.34
N THR A 127 -2.07 -4.51 -0.26
CA THR A 127 -2.10 -3.05 -0.17
C THR A 127 -0.80 -2.51 0.40
N SER A 128 -0.32 -1.37 -0.11
CA SER A 128 0.89 -0.74 0.40
C SER A 128 0.89 0.78 0.20
N ASN A 129 1.72 1.41 1.00
CA ASN A 129 2.19 2.78 0.80
C ASN A 129 1.12 3.87 0.85
N GLY A 130 0.54 4.07 2.03
CA GLY A 130 -0.32 5.22 2.29
C GLY A 130 -1.79 5.05 1.88
N VAL A 131 -2.25 3.82 1.69
CA VAL A 131 -3.65 3.52 1.36
C VAL A 131 -4.58 3.91 2.50
N HIS A 132 -4.24 3.51 3.73
CA HIS A 132 -5.18 3.50 4.86
C HIS A 132 -5.60 4.90 5.32
N VAL A 133 -4.79 5.91 5.11
CA VAL A 133 -5.15 7.30 5.46
C VAL A 133 -6.31 7.84 4.62
N TRP A 134 -6.60 7.24 3.48
CA TRP A 134 -7.69 7.64 2.57
C TRP A 134 -8.98 6.83 2.78
N ILE A 135 -8.95 5.80 3.63
CA ILE A 135 -10.07 4.88 3.83
C ILE A 135 -10.89 5.33 5.04
N ARG A 136 -12.12 5.77 4.80
CA ARG A 136 -13.05 6.21 5.86
C ARG A 136 -13.67 5.08 6.67
N ASP A 137 -13.75 3.87 6.10
CA ASP A 137 -14.40 2.71 6.72
C ASP A 137 -13.56 1.45 6.53
N PHE A 138 -12.70 1.17 7.50
CA PHE A 138 -11.88 -0.05 7.51
C PHE A 138 -12.71 -1.33 7.54
N ALA A 139 -13.85 -1.31 8.23
CA ALA A 139 -14.69 -2.51 8.32
C ALA A 139 -15.27 -2.85 6.94
N ALA A 140 -15.73 -1.87 6.17
CA ALA A 140 -16.21 -2.07 4.81
C ALA A 140 -15.08 -2.59 3.91
N MET A 141 -13.91 -1.96 3.93
CA MET A 141 -12.76 -2.36 3.12
C MET A 141 -12.31 -3.80 3.44
N TYR A 142 -12.03 -4.11 4.71
CA TYR A 142 -11.55 -5.43 5.09
C TYR A 142 -12.59 -6.53 4.91
N LYS A 143 -13.89 -6.22 5.09
CA LYS A 143 -14.98 -7.15 4.77
C LYS A 143 -14.99 -7.50 3.28
N ASN A 144 -14.73 -6.53 2.39
CA ASN A 144 -14.60 -6.80 0.96
C ASN A 144 -13.34 -7.61 0.65
N PHE A 145 -12.21 -7.33 1.27
CA PHE A 145 -11.00 -8.13 1.09
C PHE A 145 -11.21 -9.58 1.55
N SER A 146 -11.85 -9.77 2.71
CA SER A 146 -12.24 -11.10 3.18
C SER A 146 -13.21 -11.79 2.23
N ARG A 147 -14.19 -11.06 1.67
CA ARG A 147 -15.18 -11.60 0.73
C ARG A 147 -14.53 -12.13 -0.55
N ILE A 148 -13.64 -11.34 -1.17
CA ILE A 148 -13.02 -11.68 -2.46
C ILE A 148 -11.90 -12.72 -2.35
N LEU A 149 -11.25 -12.84 -1.19
CA LEU A 149 -10.25 -13.88 -0.95
C LEU A 149 -10.87 -15.26 -0.93
N LYS A 150 -10.18 -16.27 -1.46
CA LYS A 150 -10.48 -17.68 -1.26
C LYS A 150 -10.37 -18.05 0.22
N LYS A 151 -11.00 -19.12 0.63
CA LYS A 151 -10.72 -19.77 1.92
C LYS A 151 -9.23 -20.12 2.01
N GLY A 152 -8.58 -19.74 3.09
CA GLY A 152 -7.12 -19.85 3.24
C GLY A 152 -6.31 -18.80 2.49
N GLY A 153 -6.93 -17.94 1.69
CA GLY A 153 -6.29 -16.83 1.01
C GLY A 153 -5.71 -15.81 1.97
N ILE A 154 -4.70 -15.09 1.52
CA ILE A 154 -3.87 -14.20 2.34
C ILE A 154 -4.12 -12.73 1.95
N TYR A 155 -4.19 -11.87 2.95
CA TYR A 155 -4.06 -10.43 2.81
C TYR A 155 -2.72 -9.99 3.39
N ILE A 156 -1.94 -9.25 2.60
CA ILE A 156 -0.71 -8.60 3.05
C ILE A 156 -0.90 -7.10 2.95
N MET A 157 -0.64 -6.41 4.06
CA MET A 157 -0.61 -4.97 4.18
C MET A 157 0.78 -4.50 4.55
N PHE A 158 1.21 -3.40 3.94
CA PHE A 158 2.38 -2.64 4.37
C PHE A 158 2.07 -1.15 4.24
N ASP A 159 2.18 -0.39 5.32
CA ASP A 159 1.84 1.03 5.32
C ASP A 159 2.67 1.83 6.33
N THR A 160 2.60 3.15 6.26
CA THR A 160 3.20 4.04 7.24
C THR A 160 2.70 3.72 8.64
N HIS A 161 3.61 3.67 9.60
CA HIS A 161 3.27 3.37 10.99
C HIS A 161 2.46 4.53 11.63
N PRO A 162 1.32 4.26 12.27
CA PRO A 162 0.43 5.31 12.79
C PRO A 162 0.97 6.06 14.02
N TRP A 163 2.08 5.62 14.63
CA TRP A 163 2.65 6.33 15.79
C TRP A 163 3.01 7.78 15.45
N SER A 164 3.36 8.08 14.20
CA SER A 164 3.78 9.42 13.76
C SER A 164 2.62 10.41 13.65
N ARG A 165 1.39 9.94 13.57
CA ARG A 165 0.20 10.75 13.29
C ARG A 165 -0.11 11.87 14.32
N PRO A 166 0.15 11.72 15.64
CA PRO A 166 -0.06 12.80 16.60
C PRO A 166 0.94 13.95 16.49
N PHE A 167 2.07 13.73 15.82
CA PHE A 167 3.16 14.70 15.77
C PHE A 167 3.03 15.66 14.59
N ASP A 168 3.57 16.86 14.77
CA ASP A 168 3.75 17.80 13.68
C ASP A 168 4.77 17.27 12.66
N LYS A 169 4.37 17.21 11.38
CA LYS A 169 5.19 16.64 10.31
C LYS A 169 6.50 17.39 10.13
N GLY A 170 6.49 18.72 10.13
CA GLY A 170 7.71 19.52 10.00
C GLY A 170 8.66 19.29 11.17
N SER A 171 8.12 19.11 12.38
CA SER A 171 8.96 18.81 13.55
C SER A 171 9.64 17.44 13.46
N LEU A 172 8.94 16.44 12.91
CA LEU A 172 9.53 15.11 12.68
C LEU A 172 10.65 15.16 11.64
N GLU A 173 10.50 15.94 10.59
CA GLU A 173 11.52 16.17 9.56
C GLU A 173 12.78 16.83 10.14
N GLU A 174 12.63 17.62 11.22
CA GLU A 174 13.72 18.20 11.99
C GLU A 174 14.24 17.28 13.12
N GLY A 175 13.74 16.04 13.22
CA GLY A 175 14.10 15.10 14.29
C GLY A 175 13.53 15.48 15.66
N LYS A 176 12.42 16.23 15.70
CA LYS A 176 11.76 16.69 16.93
C LYS A 176 10.40 16.02 17.09
N PHE A 177 9.96 15.82 18.35
CA PHE A 177 8.67 15.22 18.67
C PHE A 177 7.72 16.28 19.25
N VAL A 178 7.07 17.05 18.38
CA VAL A 178 6.07 18.07 18.78
C VAL A 178 4.68 17.52 18.52
N ILE A 179 3.90 17.28 19.58
CA ILE A 179 2.53 16.77 19.47
C ILE A 179 1.62 17.90 18.96
N ARG A 180 0.91 17.66 17.87
CA ARG A 180 -0.06 18.60 17.27
C ARG A 180 -1.52 18.28 17.61
N LYS A 181 -1.81 17.02 17.98
CA LYS A 181 -3.16 16.54 18.28
C LYS A 181 -3.15 15.31 19.20
N PRO A 182 -4.26 15.01 19.88
CA PRO A 182 -4.42 13.76 20.61
C PRO A 182 -4.36 12.53 19.67
N TYR A 183 -3.85 11.40 20.18
CA TYR A 183 -3.76 10.16 19.41
C TYR A 183 -5.13 9.57 19.06
N GLU A 184 -6.13 9.82 19.88
CA GLU A 184 -7.52 9.39 19.67
C GLU A 184 -8.28 10.19 18.61
N GLU A 185 -7.78 11.33 18.17
CA GLU A 185 -8.37 12.12 17.11
C GLU A 185 -8.02 11.53 15.75
N THR A 186 -8.97 10.80 15.17
CA THR A 186 -8.74 10.03 13.94
C THR A 186 -9.23 10.71 12.65
N GLY A 187 -9.86 11.87 12.74
CA GLY A 187 -10.38 12.61 11.56
C GLY A 187 -11.89 12.38 11.33
N PRO A 188 -12.43 12.74 10.16
CA PRO A 188 -11.68 13.20 8.97
C PRO A 188 -10.98 14.55 9.15
N PHE A 189 -9.79 14.69 8.57
CA PHE A 189 -9.07 15.95 8.46
C PHE A 189 -9.37 16.55 7.09
N LEU A 190 -9.92 17.78 7.09
CA LEU A 190 -10.62 18.30 5.90
C LEU A 190 -9.72 18.89 4.82
N ASP A 191 -8.45 19.11 5.11
CA ASP A 191 -7.53 19.68 4.11
C ASP A 191 -7.34 18.74 2.90
N ASP A 192 -7.32 17.39 3.16
CA ASP A 192 -7.22 16.34 2.13
C ASP A 192 -8.19 15.16 2.37
N VAL A 193 -9.18 15.30 3.25
CA VAL A 193 -10.11 14.23 3.66
C VAL A 193 -9.39 12.94 4.06
N THR A 194 -8.43 13.05 4.98
CA THR A 194 -7.63 11.94 5.46
C THR A 194 -8.01 11.49 6.87
N TYR A 195 -7.56 10.29 7.24
CA TYR A 195 -7.81 9.64 8.53
C TYR A 195 -6.51 9.18 9.15
N ASP A 196 -6.31 9.51 10.43
CA ASP A 196 -5.15 9.10 11.23
C ASP A 196 -5.53 7.91 12.12
N TRP A 197 -5.76 6.76 11.52
CA TRP A 197 -6.15 5.54 12.22
C TRP A 197 -5.08 5.07 13.20
N ARG A 198 -5.54 4.49 14.33
CA ARG A 198 -4.68 3.93 15.38
C ARG A 198 -4.41 2.44 15.13
N ILE A 199 -3.37 1.88 15.68
CA ILE A 199 -3.08 0.44 15.59
C ILE A 199 -4.30 -0.40 15.97
N GLN A 200 -5.00 -0.02 17.05
CA GLN A 200 -6.21 -0.72 17.48
C GLN A 200 -7.33 -0.73 16.43
N ASP A 201 -7.43 0.30 15.61
CA ASP A 201 -8.47 0.40 14.58
C ASP A 201 -8.19 -0.61 13.45
N TYR A 202 -6.92 -0.78 13.06
CA TYR A 202 -6.49 -1.83 12.13
C TYR A 202 -6.81 -3.22 12.67
N VAL A 203 -6.33 -3.53 13.88
CA VAL A 203 -6.49 -4.85 14.49
C VAL A 203 -7.97 -5.21 14.65
N ASN A 204 -8.76 -4.30 15.24
CA ASN A 204 -10.17 -4.55 15.49
C ASN A 204 -10.98 -4.71 14.19
N ALA A 205 -10.69 -3.92 13.17
CA ALA A 205 -11.37 -4.02 11.88
C ALA A 205 -11.00 -5.31 11.14
N LEU A 206 -9.74 -5.74 11.16
CA LEU A 206 -9.29 -7.03 10.60
C LEU A 206 -10.00 -8.19 11.28
N VAL A 207 -9.99 -8.25 12.60
CA VAL A 207 -10.61 -9.34 13.38
C VAL A 207 -12.14 -9.36 13.17
N SER A 208 -12.81 -8.21 13.23
CA SER A 208 -14.25 -8.12 13.03
C SER A 208 -14.69 -8.46 11.60
N SER A 209 -13.78 -8.35 10.62
CA SER A 209 -14.00 -8.77 9.23
C SER A 209 -13.74 -10.26 8.98
N GLY A 210 -13.44 -11.01 10.03
CA GLY A 210 -13.26 -12.46 9.99
C GLY A 210 -11.85 -12.91 9.61
N PHE A 211 -10.86 -12.04 9.64
CA PHE A 211 -9.47 -12.43 9.41
C PHE A 211 -8.83 -13.06 10.65
N SER A 212 -7.96 -14.04 10.43
CA SER A 212 -6.96 -14.47 11.40
C SER A 212 -5.67 -13.70 11.13
N ILE A 213 -5.24 -12.88 12.06
CA ILE A 213 -3.94 -12.19 11.98
C ILE A 213 -2.85 -13.23 12.24
N LEU A 214 -2.02 -13.50 11.23
CA LEU A 214 -0.89 -14.44 11.32
C LEU A 214 0.36 -13.74 11.81
N ARG A 215 0.52 -12.47 11.41
CA ARG A 215 1.71 -11.66 11.73
C ARG A 215 1.32 -10.19 11.75
N MET A 216 1.84 -9.47 12.73
CA MET A 216 1.94 -8.03 12.78
C MET A 216 3.41 -7.71 12.95
N GLU A 217 3.93 -6.80 12.16
CA GLU A 217 5.34 -6.45 12.18
C GLU A 217 5.55 -4.96 12.05
N GLU A 218 6.45 -4.43 12.84
CA GLU A 218 6.86 -3.03 12.84
C GLU A 218 8.26 -2.96 12.21
N PHE A 219 8.35 -2.24 11.09
CA PHE A 219 9.59 -2.16 10.33
C PHE A 219 10.33 -0.87 10.65
N HIS A 220 11.63 -1.01 10.95
CA HIS A 220 12.49 0.12 11.21
C HIS A 220 12.84 0.87 9.92
N SER A 221 13.27 2.12 10.10
CA SER A 221 13.73 2.95 8.99
C SER A 221 15.09 2.45 8.51
N ILE A 222 15.08 1.61 7.51
CA ILE A 222 16.28 1.27 6.73
C ILE A 222 16.00 1.62 5.27
N PRO A 223 17.01 1.99 4.47
CA PRO A 223 16.82 2.41 3.08
C PRO A 223 16.02 1.40 2.24
N GLU A 224 16.24 0.11 2.48
CA GLU A 224 15.63 -0.97 1.75
C GLU A 224 14.15 -1.20 2.09
N ASP A 225 13.66 -0.71 3.23
CA ASP A 225 12.27 -0.85 3.67
C ASP A 225 11.41 0.38 3.35
N LEU A 226 12.01 1.44 2.81
CA LEU A 226 11.25 2.62 2.44
C LEU A 226 10.46 2.39 1.15
N PRO A 227 9.17 2.76 1.15
CA PRO A 227 8.37 2.63 -0.05
C PRO A 227 8.98 3.43 -1.22
N ASN A 228 9.05 2.81 -2.38
CA ASN A 228 9.37 3.45 -3.66
C ASN A 228 10.74 4.13 -3.81
N HIS A 229 11.59 4.12 -2.80
CA HIS A 229 12.92 4.72 -2.92
C HIS A 229 13.89 3.85 -3.74
N ASN A 230 13.56 2.55 -3.91
CA ASN A 230 14.44 1.62 -4.60
C ASN A 230 14.61 1.88 -6.11
N TYR A 231 13.60 2.44 -6.77
CA TYR A 231 13.72 2.81 -8.18
C TYR A 231 13.91 4.29 -8.41
N LEU A 232 13.62 5.07 -7.38
CA LEU A 232 13.81 6.50 -7.39
C LEU A 232 14.99 6.91 -6.51
N SER A 233 15.85 5.94 -6.12
CA SER A 233 16.94 6.25 -5.22
C SER A 233 17.66 7.48 -5.75
N ASP A 234 17.29 8.63 -5.18
CA ASP A 234 18.17 9.74 -5.16
C ASP A 234 19.47 9.21 -4.60
N LYS A 235 20.54 9.29 -5.39
CA LYS A 235 21.89 8.93 -4.97
C LYS A 235 22.40 9.75 -3.78
N ASN A 236 21.51 10.52 -3.19
CA ASN A 236 21.63 11.36 -2.01
C ASN A 236 20.97 10.76 -0.76
N ASP A 237 20.91 9.44 -0.65
CA ASP A 237 20.57 8.84 0.64
C ASP A 237 21.54 9.35 1.69
N GLU A 238 21.05 10.28 2.50
CA GLU A 238 21.79 10.82 3.63
C GLU A 238 21.82 9.74 4.71
N PRO A 239 22.96 9.08 4.96
CA PRO A 239 23.06 8.00 5.96
C PRO A 239 22.57 8.43 7.34
N ASP A 240 22.63 9.73 7.61
CA ASP A 240 22.24 10.35 8.87
C ASP A 240 20.72 10.26 9.14
N LYS A 241 19.90 10.07 8.10
CA LYS A 241 18.46 9.87 8.26
C LYS A 241 18.12 8.56 9.00
N TYR A 242 18.97 7.56 8.88
CA TYR A 242 18.79 6.22 9.46
C TYR A 242 19.59 5.99 10.74
N ASP A 243 20.44 6.94 11.11
CA ASP A 243 21.19 6.91 12.35
C ASP A 243 20.39 7.61 13.47
N TRP A 244 19.82 6.82 14.40
CA TRP A 244 18.98 7.36 15.47
C TRP A 244 19.73 8.31 16.42
N HIS A 245 21.05 8.29 16.45
CA HIS A 245 21.86 9.26 17.20
C HIS A 245 21.85 10.66 16.56
N LYS A 246 21.54 10.74 15.26
CA LYS A 246 21.45 11.97 14.48
C LYS A 246 20.00 12.34 14.17
N ASN A 247 19.17 11.34 13.87
CA ASN A 247 17.75 11.48 13.65
C ASN A 247 16.97 10.63 14.67
N PRO A 248 16.45 11.20 15.76
CA PRO A 248 15.71 10.44 16.78
C PRO A 248 14.51 9.64 16.25
N CYS A 249 13.91 10.10 15.15
CA CYS A 249 12.80 9.37 14.52
C CYS A 249 13.22 7.99 13.98
N ALA A 250 14.49 7.81 13.63
CA ALA A 250 15.03 6.53 13.18
C ALA A 250 15.08 5.44 14.29
N ALA A 251 14.89 5.84 15.57
CA ALA A 251 14.76 4.90 16.68
C ALA A 251 13.40 4.20 16.72
N LEU A 252 12.41 4.68 15.95
CA LEU A 252 11.04 4.22 15.97
C LEU A 252 10.69 3.52 14.63
N PRO A 253 9.75 2.55 14.64
CA PRO A 253 9.34 1.91 13.41
C PRO A 253 8.68 2.91 12.47
N GLN A 254 9.03 2.90 11.20
CA GLN A 254 8.45 3.81 10.20
C GLN A 254 7.27 3.18 9.47
N CYS A 255 7.24 1.87 9.38
CA CYS A 255 6.20 1.15 8.70
C CYS A 255 5.59 0.06 9.58
N LEU A 256 4.33 -0.28 9.27
CA LEU A 256 3.54 -1.31 9.91
C LEU A 256 3.06 -2.30 8.85
N GLY A 257 3.20 -3.58 9.11
CA GLY A 257 2.69 -4.63 8.25
C GLY A 257 1.79 -5.62 8.96
N PHE A 258 0.83 -6.14 8.23
CA PHE A 258 0.00 -7.27 8.66
C PHE A 258 0.01 -8.37 7.60
N VAL A 259 0.09 -9.60 8.05
CA VAL A 259 -0.26 -10.78 7.25
C VAL A 259 -1.49 -11.42 7.88
N CYS A 260 -2.56 -11.49 7.11
CA CYS A 260 -3.84 -12.00 7.58
C CYS A 260 -4.32 -13.13 6.67
N ARG A 261 -5.04 -14.10 7.25
CA ARG A 261 -5.62 -15.22 6.50
C ARG A 261 -7.14 -15.20 6.62
N LYS A 262 -7.84 -15.38 5.50
CA LYS A 262 -9.26 -15.75 5.54
C LYS A 262 -9.38 -17.18 6.04
N PRO A 263 -10.11 -17.45 7.14
CA PRO A 263 -10.34 -18.82 7.61
C PRO A 263 -11.00 -19.72 6.55
N GLY A 264 -10.83 -21.03 6.76
CA GLY A 264 -11.39 -22.06 5.87
C GLY A 264 -12.91 -22.26 5.99
#